data_8974c2a16cd8e7e884c4f6430dfd2bc6
#
_entry.id   8974c2a16cd8e7e884c4f6430dfd2bc6
#
_cell.length_a   1.000
_cell.length_b   1.000
_cell.length_c   1.000
_cell.angle_alpha   90.00
_cell.angle_beta   90.00
_cell.angle_gamma   90.00
#
_symmetry.space_group_name_H-M   'P 1'
#
loop_
_entity.id
_entity.type
_entity.pdbx_description
1 polymer ?
#
loop_
_entity_poly.entity_id
_entity_poly.type
_entity_poly.pdbx_seq_one_letter_code
_entity_poly.pdbx_strand_id
1 'polypeptide(L)'
;MKRDRYKNKKLKEIITSYIESGNLKKGLDNIRVEKAWMKSMGKGVQNYTTHTMLKNKTLYVSLSSSVLRQELSYGKDKIIDLVNKELGKKIIDKLILK
;
A
#
# COMPACT_ATOMS: atom_id res chain seq x y z
N MET A 1 -8.79 27.39 11.20
CA MET A 1 -7.36 27.67 11.18
C MET A 1 -6.57 26.43 11.50
N LYS A 2 -5.52 26.20 10.76
CA LYS A 2 -4.72 24.99 10.91
C LYS A 2 -4.15 24.79 12.32
N ARG A 3 -3.80 25.85 13.01
CA ARG A 3 -3.27 25.73 14.37
C ARG A 3 -4.29 25.21 15.37
N ASP A 4 -5.56 25.34 15.06
CA ASP A 4 -6.62 24.88 15.94
C ASP A 4 -6.62 23.37 16.11
N ARG A 5 -6.13 22.66 15.11
CA ARG A 5 -5.96 21.20 15.19
C ARG A 5 -5.05 20.81 16.32
N TYR A 6 -4.04 21.63 16.62
CA TYR A 6 -3.04 21.32 17.62
C TYR A 6 -3.38 21.85 19.00
N LYS A 7 -4.42 22.67 19.10
CA LYS A 7 -4.96 23.11 20.40
C LYS A 7 -5.76 22.02 21.07
N ASN A 8 -6.30 21.10 20.28
CA ASN A 8 -7.07 19.98 20.82
C ASN A 8 -6.11 18.93 21.37
N LYS A 9 -5.98 18.90 22.69
CA LYS A 9 -5.11 17.96 23.38
C LYS A 9 -5.47 16.50 23.08
N LYS A 10 -6.77 16.22 22.97
CA LYS A 10 -7.24 14.86 22.68
C LYS A 10 -6.73 14.38 21.33
N LEU A 11 -6.78 15.24 20.31
CA LEU A 11 -6.26 14.91 18.99
C LEU A 11 -4.76 14.66 19.05
N LYS A 12 -4.04 15.50 19.77
CA LYS A 12 -2.60 15.34 19.93
C LYS A 12 -2.26 14.03 20.64
N GLU A 13 -3.00 13.66 21.65
CA GLU A 13 -2.83 12.40 22.37
C GLU A 13 -3.08 11.20 21.47
N ILE A 14 -4.10 11.27 20.63
CA ILE A 14 -4.42 10.22 19.67
C ILE A 14 -3.27 10.03 18.68
N ILE A 15 -2.75 11.11 18.14
CA ILE A 15 -1.63 11.08 17.20
C ILE A 15 -0.39 10.51 17.87
N THR A 16 -0.09 10.94 19.09
CA THR A 16 1.04 10.44 19.86
C THR A 16 0.92 8.95 20.12
N SER A 17 -0.25 8.49 20.54
CA SER A 17 -0.51 7.07 20.76
C SER A 17 -0.33 6.26 19.48
N TYR A 18 -0.80 6.82 18.36
CA TYR A 18 -0.66 6.17 17.06
C TYR A 18 0.81 5.98 16.68
N ILE A 19 1.61 7.02 16.87
CA ILE A 19 3.05 6.99 16.61
C ILE A 19 3.74 5.97 17.52
N GLU A 20 3.44 6.02 18.81
CA GLU A 20 4.04 5.14 19.80
C GLU A 20 3.71 3.67 19.56
N SER A 21 2.52 3.38 19.06
CA SER A 21 2.11 2.01 18.74
C SER A 21 2.74 1.46 17.47
N GLY A 22 3.44 2.30 16.70
CA GLY A 22 4.03 1.90 15.43
C GLY A 22 3.07 1.92 14.26
N ASN A 23 1.82 2.33 14.46
CA ASN A 23 0.82 2.36 13.40
C ASN A 23 1.14 3.38 12.32
N LEU A 24 1.83 4.46 12.69
CA LEU A 24 2.26 5.46 11.70
C LEU A 24 3.21 4.82 10.69
N LYS A 25 4.14 3.98 11.14
CA LYS A 25 5.05 3.29 10.25
C LYS A 25 4.29 2.37 9.30
N LYS A 26 3.31 1.64 9.81
CA LYS A 26 2.46 0.78 8.98
C LYS A 26 1.73 1.58 7.92
N GLY A 27 1.20 2.74 8.30
CA GLY A 27 0.53 3.62 7.37
C GLY A 27 1.45 4.14 6.28
N LEU A 28 2.67 4.52 6.63
CA LEU A 28 3.67 4.97 5.67
C LEU A 28 4.09 3.84 4.74
N ASP A 29 4.25 2.62 5.27
CA ASP A 29 4.61 1.47 4.45
C ASP A 29 3.49 1.16 3.44
N ASN A 30 2.23 1.28 3.83
CA ASN A 30 1.11 1.10 2.93
C ASN A 30 1.12 2.13 1.80
N ILE A 31 1.41 3.39 2.12
CA ILE A 31 1.50 4.46 1.12
C ILE A 31 2.65 4.19 0.14
N ARG A 32 3.79 3.79 0.65
CA ARG A 32 4.96 3.46 -0.18
C ARG A 32 4.67 2.30 -1.12
N VAL A 33 4.04 1.26 -0.61
CA VAL A 33 3.69 0.08 -1.39
C VAL A 33 2.66 0.43 -2.45
N GLU A 34 1.67 1.25 -2.12
CA GLU A 34 0.69 1.72 -3.09
C GLU A 34 1.37 2.47 -4.23
N LYS A 35 2.25 3.40 -3.91
CA LYS A 35 3.00 4.15 -4.93
C LYS A 35 3.87 3.25 -5.77
N ALA A 36 4.56 2.29 -5.15
CA ALA A 36 5.38 1.33 -5.86
C ALA A 36 4.56 0.47 -6.81
N TRP A 37 3.38 0.03 -6.36
CA TRP A 37 2.44 -0.72 -7.20
C TRP A 37 2.03 0.09 -8.42
N MET A 38 1.58 1.33 -8.20
CA MET A 38 1.12 2.20 -9.28
C MET A 38 2.22 2.48 -10.29
N LYS A 39 3.42 2.74 -9.81
CA LYS A 39 4.56 3.01 -10.67
C LYS A 39 5.01 1.78 -11.45
N SER A 40 5.03 0.62 -10.80
CA SER A 40 5.47 -0.64 -11.42
C SER A 40 4.50 -1.12 -12.49
N MET A 41 3.21 -0.94 -12.25
CA MET A 41 2.17 -1.48 -13.13
C MET A 41 1.72 -0.52 -14.24
N GLY A 42 1.91 0.78 -14.03
CA GLY A 42 1.53 1.79 -15.03
C GLY A 42 0.04 2.11 -15.03
N LYS A 43 -0.34 3.03 -15.93
CA LYS A 43 -1.70 3.58 -15.94
C LYS A 43 -2.78 2.56 -16.26
N GLY A 44 -2.48 1.58 -17.09
CA GLY A 44 -3.46 0.55 -17.44
C GLY A 44 -3.97 -0.23 -16.25
N VAL A 45 -3.08 -0.52 -15.30
CA VAL A 45 -3.44 -1.23 -14.07
C VAL A 45 -3.96 -0.27 -13.02
N GLN A 46 -3.40 0.95 -12.95
CA GLN A 46 -3.87 1.97 -12.00
C GLN A 46 -5.36 2.24 -12.11
N ASN A 47 -5.87 2.36 -13.33
CA ASN A 47 -7.27 2.67 -13.57
C ASN A 47 -8.21 1.60 -13.03
N TYR A 48 -7.74 0.38 -12.88
CA TYR A 48 -8.53 -0.74 -12.36
C TYR A 48 -8.20 -1.08 -10.91
N THR A 49 -7.17 -0.44 -10.32
CA THR A 49 -6.80 -0.67 -8.93
C THR A 49 -7.71 0.15 -8.03
N THR A 50 -8.50 -0.53 -7.23
CA THR A 50 -9.44 0.13 -6.32
C THR A 50 -8.90 0.25 -4.90
N HIS A 51 -8.04 -0.67 -4.49
CA HIS A 51 -7.52 -0.68 -3.13
C HIS A 51 -6.22 -1.47 -3.07
N THR A 52 -5.30 -1.02 -2.24
CA THR A 52 -4.06 -1.74 -1.93
C THR A 52 -3.87 -1.77 -0.42
N MET A 53 -3.33 -2.87 0.08
CA MET A 53 -3.05 -3.01 1.50
C MET A 53 -1.86 -3.95 1.68
N LEU A 54 -0.94 -3.57 2.55
CA LEU A 54 0.18 -4.42 2.95
C LEU A 54 -0.10 -4.96 4.36
N LYS A 55 -0.04 -6.27 4.51
CA LYS A 55 -0.20 -6.92 5.81
C LYS A 55 0.67 -8.16 5.87
N ASN A 56 1.56 -8.23 6.86
CA ASN A 56 2.44 -9.39 7.08
C ASN A 56 3.19 -9.82 5.82
N LYS A 57 3.82 -8.84 5.14
CA LYS A 57 4.58 -9.06 3.91
C LYS A 57 3.73 -9.56 2.74
N THR A 58 2.43 -9.49 2.85
CA THR A 58 1.50 -9.84 1.78
C THR A 58 0.86 -8.56 1.25
N LEU A 59 0.96 -8.36 -0.05
CA LEU A 59 0.29 -7.24 -0.70
C LEU A 59 -1.06 -7.71 -1.22
N TYR A 60 -2.11 -7.06 -0.74
CA TYR A 60 -3.47 -7.28 -1.19
C TYR A 60 -3.85 -6.16 -2.15
N VAL A 61 -4.22 -6.50 -3.36
CA VAL A 61 -4.64 -5.54 -4.37
C VAL A 61 -6.03 -5.90 -4.86
N SER A 62 -6.94 -4.96 -4.76
CA SER A 62 -8.29 -5.11 -5.28
C SER A 62 -8.37 -4.47 -6.66
N LEU A 63 -8.88 -5.22 -7.60
CA LEU A 63 -9.00 -4.79 -9.00
C LEU A 63 -10.46 -4.84 -9.43
N SER A 64 -10.89 -3.83 -10.17
CA SER A 64 -12.26 -3.77 -10.68
C SER A 64 -12.48 -4.62 -11.93
N SER A 65 -11.42 -5.14 -12.53
CA SER A 65 -11.48 -5.97 -13.72
C SER A 65 -11.08 -7.41 -13.42
N SER A 66 -11.99 -8.35 -13.65
CA SER A 66 -11.71 -9.77 -13.46
C SER A 66 -10.73 -10.29 -14.50
N VAL A 67 -10.78 -9.77 -15.71
CA VAL A 67 -9.85 -10.14 -16.79
C VAL A 67 -8.44 -9.72 -16.42
N LEU A 68 -8.27 -8.49 -15.96
CA LEU A 68 -6.97 -7.99 -15.54
C LEU A 68 -6.43 -8.79 -14.36
N ARG A 69 -7.29 -9.11 -13.40
CA ARG A 69 -6.91 -9.91 -12.25
C ARG A 69 -6.36 -11.26 -12.67
N GLN A 70 -7.02 -11.90 -13.61
CA GLN A 70 -6.58 -13.19 -14.14
C GLN A 70 -5.25 -13.06 -14.88
N GLU A 71 -5.11 -12.06 -15.73
CA GLU A 71 -3.87 -11.81 -16.46
C GLU A 71 -2.68 -11.60 -15.51
N LEU A 72 -2.86 -10.78 -14.48
CA LEU A 72 -1.79 -10.51 -13.53
C LEU A 72 -1.47 -11.72 -12.67
N SER A 73 -2.41 -12.63 -12.47
CA SER A 73 -2.18 -13.83 -11.65
C SER A 73 -1.14 -14.76 -12.25
N TYR A 74 -0.92 -14.68 -13.55
CA TYR A 74 0.08 -15.52 -14.22
C TYR A 74 1.52 -15.08 -14.00
N GLY A 75 1.73 -13.86 -13.53
CA GLY A 75 3.06 -13.32 -13.33
C GLY A 75 3.31 -12.74 -11.94
N LYS A 76 2.69 -13.31 -10.92
CA LYS A 76 2.79 -12.78 -9.55
C LYS A 76 4.23 -12.65 -9.07
N ASP A 77 5.08 -13.63 -9.34
CA ASP A 77 6.48 -13.59 -8.89
C ASP A 77 7.23 -12.41 -9.51
N LYS A 78 7.02 -12.17 -10.79
CA LYS A 78 7.64 -11.03 -11.46
C LYS A 78 7.11 -9.70 -10.93
N ILE A 79 5.82 -9.63 -10.61
CA ILE A 79 5.20 -8.44 -10.05
C ILE A 79 5.77 -8.15 -8.67
N ILE A 80 5.91 -9.18 -7.84
CA ILE A 80 6.51 -9.04 -6.51
C ILE A 80 7.93 -8.48 -6.64
N ASP A 81 8.73 -9.01 -7.55
CA ASP A 81 10.09 -8.53 -7.78
C ASP A 81 10.11 -7.08 -8.25
N LEU A 82 9.22 -6.70 -9.15
CA LEU A 82 9.13 -5.33 -9.64
C LEU A 82 8.78 -4.35 -8.53
N VAL A 83 7.78 -4.70 -7.72
CA VAL A 83 7.34 -3.83 -6.62
C VAL A 83 8.44 -3.72 -5.57
N ASN A 84 9.09 -4.82 -5.21
CA ASN A 84 10.20 -4.79 -4.26
C ASN A 84 11.37 -3.95 -4.79
N LYS A 85 11.64 -4.03 -6.08
CA LYS A 85 12.68 -3.22 -6.71
C LYS A 85 12.37 -1.74 -6.60
N GLU A 86 11.11 -1.35 -6.83
CA GLU A 86 10.69 0.04 -6.65
C GLU A 86 10.80 0.49 -5.20
N LEU A 87 10.53 -0.41 -4.26
CA LEU A 87 10.65 -0.12 -2.83
C LEU A 87 12.10 -0.06 -2.35
N GLY A 88 13.03 -0.58 -3.14
CA GLY A 88 14.44 -0.60 -2.79
C GLY A 88 14.86 -1.72 -1.84
N LYS A 89 13.94 -2.57 -1.44
CA LYS A 89 14.22 -3.72 -0.57
C LYS A 89 13.09 -4.73 -0.65
N LYS A 90 13.37 -5.95 -0.16
CA LYS A 90 12.37 -7.02 -0.18
C LYS A 90 11.38 -6.84 0.97
N ILE A 91 10.25 -6.24 0.68
CA ILE A 91 9.17 -6.00 1.64
C ILE A 91 8.03 -6.99 1.44
N ILE A 92 7.77 -7.41 0.19
CA ILE A 92 6.63 -8.24 -0.17
C ILE A 92 7.09 -9.64 -0.52
N ASP A 93 6.46 -10.65 0.10
CA ASP A 93 6.68 -12.06 -0.20
C ASP A 93 5.55 -12.64 -1.03
N LYS A 94 4.33 -12.15 -0.85
CA LYS A 94 3.13 -12.67 -1.49
C LYS A 94 2.30 -11.56 -2.08
N LEU A 95 1.55 -11.89 -3.12
CA LEU A 95 0.61 -10.99 -3.77
C LEU A 95 -0.74 -11.69 -3.88
N ILE A 96 -1.76 -11.04 -3.36
CA ILE A 96 -3.14 -11.52 -3.46
C ILE A 96 -3.94 -10.51 -4.27
N LEU A 97 -4.53 -10.98 -5.36
CA LEU A 97 -5.36 -10.16 -6.24
C LEU A 97 -6.82 -10.49 -5.98
N LYS A 98 -7.60 -9.45 -5.72
CA LYS A 98 -9.03 -9.60 -5.39
C LYS A 98 -9.93 -8.98 -6.44
#